data_6a439cfb1a674dc31bf1dba7a9c927ce
#
_entry.id   6a439cfb1a674dc31bf1dba7a9c927ce
#
_cell.length_a   1.000
_cell.length_b   1.000
_cell.length_c   1.000
_cell.angle_alpha   90.00
_cell.angle_beta   90.00
_cell.angle_gamma   90.00
#
_symmetry.space_group_name_H-M   'P 1'
#
loop_
_entity.id
_entity.type
_entity.pdbx_description
1 polymer ?
#
loop_
_entity_poly.entity_id
_entity_poly.type
_entity_poly.pdbx_seq_one_letter_code
_entity_poly.pdbx_strand_id
1 'polypeptide(L)'
;MKISSFDLNLFVILNAIYTEGSLTKAAEVVGITQPAVSNALSRLREKFDDDLFVRTGTGMVPTQKTENIIADIQSALTLMQQSVNQPNSFDPAITERNFKLSLGDITEGRVLPYMMKEIYKNAPNISVGSYNYRRIDQVHALATNNLDFVVDPVIPDSDEINSYKVFQDYFVVIHREGHPIQKIKNLTVDDLLSQKFINVSNRRKGLHMVDLELEKTGHRRDIALRCQHFLIAPEIIRETDAVIMATHSFAKSNDLPFVEIPQELPPMEYFLSWHKSDEGDGGHEWMKDLIIKAFEDAQK
;
A
#
# COMPACT_ATOMS: atom_id res chain seq x y z
N MET A 1 34.51 -8.23 1.05
CA MET A 1 34.30 -7.67 2.41
C MET A 1 32.81 -7.56 2.66
N LYS A 2 32.31 -7.96 3.85
CA LYS A 2 30.88 -7.80 4.16
C LYS A 2 30.66 -6.44 4.82
N ILE A 3 29.66 -5.66 4.37
CA ILE A 3 29.36 -4.34 4.90
C ILE A 3 29.01 -4.37 6.40
N SER A 4 28.42 -5.47 6.88
CA SER A 4 28.08 -5.67 8.29
C SER A 4 29.26 -5.74 9.26
N SER A 5 30.49 -5.94 8.76
CA SER A 5 31.73 -5.93 9.54
C SER A 5 32.55 -4.63 9.34
N PHE A 6 31.98 -3.66 8.63
CA PHE A 6 32.64 -2.39 8.36
C PHE A 6 32.04 -1.28 9.23
N ASP A 7 32.89 -0.51 9.89
CA ASP A 7 32.48 0.67 10.64
C ASP A 7 32.16 1.80 9.66
N LEU A 8 30.87 2.07 9.43
CA LEU A 8 30.40 3.06 8.46
C LEU A 8 30.81 4.49 8.79
N ASN A 9 31.14 4.80 10.07
CA ASN A 9 31.66 6.10 10.44
C ASN A 9 33.02 6.42 9.79
N LEU A 10 33.76 5.40 9.37
CA LEU A 10 35.00 5.59 8.64
C LEU A 10 34.76 6.27 7.28
N PHE A 11 33.62 6.08 6.62
CA PHE A 11 33.28 6.78 5.39
C PHE A 11 33.00 8.27 5.61
N VAL A 12 32.40 8.64 6.74
CA VAL A 12 32.22 10.06 7.11
C VAL A 12 33.59 10.74 7.22
N ILE A 13 34.55 10.06 7.88
CA ILE A 13 35.91 10.57 8.07
C ILE A 13 36.67 10.63 6.72
N LEU A 14 36.54 9.60 5.87
CA LEU A 14 37.14 9.59 4.56
C LEU A 14 36.64 10.75 3.70
N ASN A 15 35.35 11.00 3.69
CA ASN A 15 34.77 12.12 2.97
C ASN A 15 35.25 13.47 3.51
N ALA A 16 35.33 13.62 4.81
CA ALA A 16 35.83 14.85 5.44
C ALA A 16 37.32 15.12 5.05
N ILE A 17 38.17 14.08 5.03
CA ILE A 17 39.57 14.21 4.58
C ILE A 17 39.65 14.60 3.10
N TYR A 18 38.80 14.01 2.27
CA TYR A 18 38.73 14.30 0.84
C TYR A 18 38.34 15.75 0.59
N THR A 19 37.30 16.24 1.27
CA THR A 19 36.75 17.58 1.08
C THR A 19 37.72 18.65 1.60
N GLU A 20 38.33 18.42 2.77
CA GLU A 20 39.15 19.41 3.44
C GLU A 20 40.66 19.40 3.05
N GLY A 21 41.12 18.31 2.46
CA GLY A 21 42.53 18.09 2.13
C GLY A 21 43.46 18.14 3.34
N SER A 22 42.92 18.01 4.57
CA SER A 22 43.67 18.17 5.84
C SER A 22 43.05 17.34 6.94
N LEU A 23 43.88 16.55 7.65
CA LEU A 23 43.41 15.77 8.81
C LEU A 23 42.94 16.64 9.97
N THR A 24 43.53 17.83 10.14
CA THR A 24 43.15 18.76 11.21
C THR A 24 41.78 19.37 10.91
N LYS A 25 41.57 19.88 9.69
CA LYS A 25 40.28 20.45 9.31
C LYS A 25 39.19 19.39 9.27
N ALA A 26 39.49 18.19 8.78
CA ALA A 26 38.58 17.06 8.80
C ALA A 26 38.14 16.72 10.24
N ALA A 27 39.05 16.78 11.21
CA ALA A 27 38.76 16.56 12.60
C ALA A 27 37.78 17.63 13.16
N GLU A 28 37.97 18.88 12.80
CA GLU A 28 37.07 20.00 13.17
C GLU A 28 35.67 19.80 12.60
N VAL A 29 35.56 19.44 11.31
CA VAL A 29 34.28 19.22 10.64
C VAL A 29 33.51 18.03 11.22
N VAL A 30 34.21 16.94 11.54
CA VAL A 30 33.59 15.74 12.11
C VAL A 30 33.33 15.85 13.62
N GLY A 31 33.94 16.83 14.29
CA GLY A 31 33.80 17.05 15.75
C GLY A 31 34.59 16.05 16.60
N ILE A 32 35.75 15.56 16.10
CA ILE A 32 36.63 14.64 16.81
C ILE A 32 38.07 15.15 16.84
N THR A 33 38.96 14.47 17.55
CA THR A 33 40.37 14.87 17.59
C THR A 33 41.14 14.45 16.34
N GLN A 34 42.18 15.22 15.96
CA GLN A 34 43.04 14.88 14.84
C GLN A 34 43.73 13.50 14.99
N PRO A 35 44.18 13.04 16.17
CA PRO A 35 44.65 11.69 16.35
C PRO A 35 43.59 10.61 16.05
N ALA A 36 42.31 10.89 16.37
CA ALA A 36 41.21 9.94 16.04
C ALA A 36 40.99 9.85 14.53
N VAL A 37 41.07 10.96 13.79
CA VAL A 37 41.03 10.95 12.31
C VAL A 37 42.23 10.19 11.74
N SER A 38 43.43 10.37 12.26
CA SER A 38 44.62 9.64 11.81
C SER A 38 44.50 8.14 12.04
N ASN A 39 43.97 7.72 13.19
CA ASN A 39 43.70 6.31 13.48
C ASN A 39 42.62 5.73 12.56
N ALA A 40 41.56 6.47 12.29
CA ALA A 40 40.52 6.07 11.35
C ALA A 40 41.06 5.92 9.93
N LEU A 41 41.92 6.81 9.46
CA LEU A 41 42.61 6.69 8.17
C LEU A 41 43.52 5.44 8.12
N SER A 42 44.23 5.13 9.20
CA SER A 42 45.04 3.89 9.27
C SER A 42 44.17 2.63 9.12
N ARG A 43 43.03 2.59 9.82
CA ARG A 43 42.07 1.49 9.69
C ARG A 43 41.47 1.37 8.28
N LEU A 44 41.20 2.50 7.61
CA LEU A 44 40.74 2.54 6.23
C LEU A 44 41.82 1.98 5.28
N ARG A 45 43.08 2.40 5.42
CA ARG A 45 44.22 1.90 4.66
C ARG A 45 44.36 0.38 4.70
N GLU A 46 44.29 -0.18 5.91
CA GLU A 46 44.31 -1.64 6.12
C GLU A 46 43.14 -2.35 5.40
N LYS A 47 41.94 -1.76 5.48
CA LYS A 47 40.72 -2.38 4.87
C LYS A 47 40.70 -2.29 3.36
N PHE A 48 41.24 -1.21 2.78
CA PHE A 48 41.23 -1.00 1.33
C PHE A 48 42.53 -1.46 0.65
N ASP A 49 43.55 -1.83 1.45
CA ASP A 49 44.90 -2.16 0.99
C ASP A 49 45.44 -1.06 0.06
N ASP A 50 45.32 0.21 0.50
CA ASP A 50 45.69 1.40 -0.26
C ASP A 50 45.94 2.56 0.70
N ASP A 51 46.88 3.46 0.37
CA ASP A 51 47.17 4.64 1.16
C ASP A 51 46.01 5.64 1.25
N LEU A 52 45.08 5.57 0.35
CA LEU A 52 43.89 6.41 0.17
C LEU A 52 44.22 7.91 0.02
N PHE A 53 45.10 8.45 0.85
CA PHE A 53 45.59 9.80 0.76
C PHE A 53 47.12 9.82 0.98
N VAL A 54 47.83 10.57 0.16
CA VAL A 54 49.24 10.83 0.31
C VAL A 54 49.47 12.26 0.81
N ARG A 55 50.44 12.44 1.70
CA ARG A 55 50.77 13.73 2.22
C ARG A 55 51.73 14.45 1.27
N THR A 56 51.38 15.67 0.87
CA THR A 56 52.21 16.52 0.01
C THR A 56 52.47 17.85 0.73
N GLY A 57 53.27 18.73 0.11
CA GLY A 57 53.47 20.08 0.65
C GLY A 57 52.22 20.95 0.67
N THR A 58 51.18 20.58 -0.08
CA THR A 58 49.91 21.29 -0.18
C THR A 58 48.78 20.66 0.66
N GLY A 59 49.02 19.50 1.30
CA GLY A 59 48.04 18.81 2.13
C GLY A 59 47.90 17.30 1.84
N MET A 60 46.74 16.77 2.11
CA MET A 60 46.36 15.36 1.82
C MET A 60 45.77 15.31 0.43
N VAL A 61 46.40 14.53 -0.46
CA VAL A 61 45.96 14.33 -1.85
C VAL A 61 45.43 12.92 -2.00
N PRO A 62 44.23 12.70 -2.56
CA PRO A 62 43.64 11.38 -2.74
C PRO A 62 44.45 10.52 -3.74
N THR A 63 44.44 9.19 -3.50
CA THR A 63 44.95 8.20 -4.49
C THR A 63 43.89 7.97 -5.57
N GLN A 64 44.28 7.34 -6.68
CA GLN A 64 43.36 6.94 -7.75
C GLN A 64 42.24 6.02 -7.20
N LYS A 65 42.52 5.21 -6.19
CA LYS A 65 41.54 4.37 -5.52
C LYS A 65 40.46 5.21 -4.83
N THR A 66 40.88 6.23 -4.10
CA THR A 66 39.96 7.16 -3.45
C THR A 66 39.09 7.89 -4.46
N GLU A 67 39.68 8.40 -5.54
CA GLU A 67 38.94 9.06 -6.62
C GLU A 67 37.84 8.14 -7.23
N ASN A 68 38.14 6.86 -7.36
CA ASN A 68 37.21 5.89 -7.96
C ASN A 68 36.00 5.57 -7.05
N ILE A 69 36.14 5.72 -5.73
CA ILE A 69 35.08 5.30 -4.77
C ILE A 69 34.37 6.47 -4.13
N ILE A 70 34.91 7.68 -4.21
CA ILE A 70 34.41 8.81 -3.42
C ILE A 70 33.00 9.24 -3.83
N ALA A 71 32.68 9.21 -5.11
CA ALA A 71 31.38 9.61 -5.61
C ALA A 71 30.26 8.70 -5.05
N ASP A 72 30.50 7.39 -4.99
CA ASP A 72 29.55 6.41 -4.45
C ASP A 72 29.38 6.61 -2.94
N ILE A 73 30.49 6.88 -2.20
CA ILE A 73 30.47 7.16 -0.77
C ILE A 73 29.70 8.44 -0.48
N GLN A 74 29.92 9.50 -1.22
CA GLN A 74 29.20 10.77 -1.06
C GLN A 74 27.71 10.62 -1.29
N SER A 75 27.33 9.86 -2.33
CA SER A 75 25.94 9.54 -2.65
C SER A 75 25.28 8.77 -1.49
N ALA A 76 25.96 7.76 -0.96
CA ALA A 76 25.47 6.98 0.17
C ALA A 76 25.31 7.81 1.43
N LEU A 77 26.30 8.66 1.77
CA LEU A 77 26.23 9.57 2.93
C LEU A 77 25.11 10.60 2.78
N THR A 78 24.88 11.11 1.57
CA THR A 78 23.77 12.03 1.28
C THR A 78 22.42 11.36 1.52
N LEU A 79 22.23 10.13 1.04
CA LEU A 79 21.00 9.37 1.27
C LEU A 79 20.77 9.10 2.76
N MET A 80 21.82 8.71 3.50
CA MET A 80 21.74 8.53 4.95
C MET A 80 21.40 9.84 5.67
N GLN A 81 22.02 10.95 5.27
CA GLN A 81 21.75 12.27 5.85
C GLN A 81 20.31 12.72 5.56
N GLN A 82 19.79 12.46 4.37
CA GLN A 82 18.41 12.72 4.02
C GLN A 82 17.46 11.92 4.91
N SER A 83 17.77 10.65 5.19
CA SER A 83 16.96 9.79 6.07
C SER A 83 16.93 10.29 7.52
N VAL A 84 18.03 10.89 8.01
CA VAL A 84 18.11 11.45 9.37
C VAL A 84 17.46 12.83 9.46
N ASN A 85 17.59 13.64 8.40
CA ASN A 85 17.13 15.03 8.37
C ASN A 85 15.77 15.20 7.71
N GLN A 86 15.03 14.11 7.42
CA GLN A 86 13.73 14.28 6.79
C GLN A 86 12.90 15.31 7.57
N PRO A 87 12.72 16.52 7.06
CA PRO A 87 11.66 17.36 7.55
C PRO A 87 10.37 16.62 7.16
N ASN A 88 9.38 16.62 8.03
CA ASN A 88 8.01 16.17 7.74
C ASN A 88 7.32 16.98 6.61
N SER A 89 8.07 17.61 5.73
CA SER A 89 7.56 18.39 4.62
C SER A 89 7.45 17.52 3.38
N PHE A 90 6.35 16.78 3.30
CA PHE A 90 5.95 16.09 2.07
C PHE A 90 5.41 17.13 1.07
N ASP A 91 5.98 17.14 -0.13
CA ASP A 91 5.44 17.89 -1.27
C ASP A 91 5.08 16.91 -2.39
N PRO A 92 3.77 16.70 -2.66
CA PRO A 92 3.34 15.75 -3.66
C PRO A 92 3.85 16.11 -5.07
N ALA A 93 4.13 17.37 -5.38
CA ALA A 93 4.55 17.80 -6.71
C ALA A 93 5.96 17.31 -7.09
N ILE A 94 6.83 17.04 -6.11
CA ILE A 94 8.24 16.69 -6.35
C ILE A 94 8.64 15.33 -5.75
N THR A 95 7.86 14.81 -4.78
CA THR A 95 8.21 13.57 -4.07
C THR A 95 8.08 12.36 -5.00
N GLU A 96 9.12 11.53 -5.04
CA GLU A 96 9.09 10.20 -5.65
C GLU A 96 8.76 9.17 -4.58
N ARG A 97 7.59 8.52 -4.68
CA ARG A 97 7.17 7.46 -3.76
C ARG A 97 6.24 6.47 -4.46
N ASN A 98 6.39 5.19 -4.10
CA ASN A 98 5.47 4.15 -4.51
C ASN A 98 4.60 3.76 -3.31
N PHE A 99 3.28 3.96 -3.41
CA PHE A 99 2.32 3.50 -2.42
C PHE A 99 1.73 2.15 -2.81
N LYS A 100 1.64 1.25 -1.85
CA LYS A 100 1.16 -0.13 -2.02
C LYS A 100 -0.14 -0.30 -1.26
N LEU A 101 -1.21 -0.55 -1.99
CA LEU A 101 -2.55 -0.69 -1.45
C LEU A 101 -3.02 -2.14 -1.54
N SER A 102 -3.79 -2.61 -0.57
CA SER A 102 -4.56 -3.84 -0.69
C SER A 102 -6.03 -3.51 -0.85
N LEU A 103 -6.55 -3.74 -2.04
CA LEU A 103 -7.94 -3.48 -2.42
C LEU A 103 -8.58 -4.76 -2.97
N GLY A 104 -9.89 -4.90 -2.76
CA GLY A 104 -10.69 -5.89 -3.49
C GLY A 104 -11.20 -5.33 -4.82
N ASP A 105 -11.56 -6.19 -5.78
CA ASP A 105 -11.97 -5.83 -7.15
C ASP A 105 -12.99 -4.67 -7.21
N ILE A 106 -14.02 -4.70 -6.34
CA ILE A 106 -15.06 -3.66 -6.32
C ILE A 106 -14.50 -2.32 -5.83
N THR A 107 -13.72 -2.34 -4.75
CA THR A 107 -13.11 -1.13 -4.19
C THR A 107 -12.04 -0.57 -5.11
N GLU A 108 -11.26 -1.42 -5.77
CA GLU A 108 -10.26 -1.05 -6.75
C GLU A 108 -10.89 -0.29 -7.92
N GLY A 109 -11.91 -0.88 -8.57
CA GLY A 109 -12.63 -0.25 -9.67
C GLY A 109 -13.35 1.04 -9.27
N ARG A 110 -13.73 1.17 -7.99
CA ARG A 110 -14.42 2.34 -7.47
C ARG A 110 -13.49 3.51 -7.18
N VAL A 111 -12.33 3.30 -6.54
CA VAL A 111 -11.51 4.39 -6.00
C VAL A 111 -10.30 4.76 -6.86
N LEU A 112 -9.67 3.78 -7.54
CA LEU A 112 -8.46 4.06 -8.32
C LEU A 112 -8.66 5.09 -9.43
N PRO A 113 -9.78 5.13 -10.18
CA PRO A 113 -9.98 6.17 -11.19
C PRO A 113 -9.92 7.59 -10.63
N TYR A 114 -10.51 7.83 -9.45
CA TYR A 114 -10.50 9.13 -8.77
C TYR A 114 -9.12 9.46 -8.21
N MET A 115 -8.48 8.49 -7.55
CA MET A 115 -7.13 8.65 -7.02
C MET A 115 -6.14 8.98 -8.14
N MET A 116 -6.14 8.20 -9.21
CA MET A 116 -5.20 8.40 -10.32
C MET A 116 -5.40 9.73 -11.04
N LYS A 117 -6.64 10.21 -11.16
CA LYS A 117 -6.92 11.55 -11.70
C LYS A 117 -6.22 12.65 -10.88
N GLU A 118 -6.28 12.57 -9.55
CA GLU A 118 -5.63 13.54 -8.66
C GLU A 118 -4.10 13.38 -8.66
N ILE A 119 -3.60 12.15 -8.66
CA ILE A 119 -2.16 11.85 -8.71
C ILE A 119 -1.54 12.38 -10.00
N TYR A 120 -2.12 12.09 -11.16
CA TYR A 120 -1.62 12.58 -12.45
C TYR A 120 -1.56 14.11 -12.51
N LYS A 121 -2.48 14.80 -11.83
CA LYS A 121 -2.54 16.26 -11.83
C LYS A 121 -1.57 16.90 -10.86
N ASN A 122 -1.44 16.36 -9.65
CA ASN A 122 -0.84 17.04 -8.51
C ASN A 122 0.41 16.35 -7.95
N ALA A 123 0.71 15.10 -8.35
CA ALA A 123 1.79 14.29 -7.79
C ALA A 123 2.42 13.39 -8.87
N PRO A 124 3.03 13.97 -9.92
CA PRO A 124 3.41 13.25 -11.15
C PRO A 124 4.46 12.15 -10.94
N ASN A 125 5.23 12.22 -9.86
CA ASN A 125 6.29 11.27 -9.54
C ASN A 125 5.84 10.18 -8.53
N ILE A 126 4.58 10.24 -8.08
CA ILE A 126 4.01 9.23 -7.21
C ILE A 126 3.41 8.10 -8.04
N SER A 127 3.69 6.86 -7.65
CA SER A 127 3.09 5.66 -8.22
C SER A 127 2.29 4.90 -7.18
N VAL A 128 1.29 4.13 -7.64
CA VAL A 128 0.43 3.31 -6.79
C VAL A 128 0.43 1.88 -7.32
N GLY A 129 0.72 0.93 -6.45
CA GLY A 129 0.51 -0.49 -6.70
C GLY A 129 -0.72 -0.98 -5.94
N SER A 130 -1.65 -1.65 -6.64
CA SER A 130 -2.81 -2.28 -6.01
C SER A 130 -2.65 -3.80 -6.06
N TYR A 131 -2.88 -4.43 -4.91
CA TYR A 131 -2.68 -5.86 -4.71
C TYR A 131 -3.85 -6.45 -3.91
N ASN A 132 -4.09 -7.74 -4.05
CA ASN A 132 -5.09 -8.44 -3.24
C ASN A 132 -4.38 -9.35 -2.23
N TYR A 133 -4.13 -8.81 -1.03
CA TYR A 133 -3.52 -9.56 0.07
C TYR A 133 -4.56 -10.40 0.81
N ARG A 134 -4.19 -11.63 1.20
CA ARG A 134 -5.04 -12.42 2.11
C ARG A 134 -5.09 -11.72 3.47
N ARG A 135 -6.26 -11.73 4.12
CA ARG A 135 -6.46 -11.05 5.42
C ARG A 135 -5.44 -11.46 6.48
N ILE A 136 -5.07 -12.73 6.50
CA ILE A 136 -4.09 -13.26 7.46
C ILE A 136 -2.69 -12.64 7.29
N ASP A 137 -2.35 -12.16 6.10
CA ASP A 137 -1.03 -11.60 5.78
C ASP A 137 -1.01 -10.06 5.90
N GLN A 138 -2.18 -9.40 6.04
CA GLN A 138 -2.30 -7.93 5.99
C GLN A 138 -1.57 -7.24 7.14
N VAL A 139 -1.73 -7.71 8.39
CA VAL A 139 -1.05 -7.13 9.56
C VAL A 139 0.46 -7.14 9.38
N HIS A 140 1.02 -8.29 9.00
CA HIS A 140 2.45 -8.42 8.76
C HIS A 140 2.94 -7.55 7.59
N ALA A 141 2.15 -7.46 6.51
CA ALA A 141 2.51 -6.66 5.35
C ALA A 141 2.51 -5.16 5.67
N LEU A 142 1.57 -4.67 6.47
CA LEU A 142 1.54 -3.30 6.97
C LEU A 142 2.73 -3.03 7.89
N ALA A 143 2.99 -3.90 8.88
CA ALA A 143 4.09 -3.74 9.83
C ALA A 143 5.49 -3.77 9.18
N THR A 144 5.63 -4.39 8.00
CA THR A 144 6.90 -4.50 7.26
C THR A 144 7.02 -3.60 6.04
N ASN A 145 6.12 -2.62 5.90
CA ASN A 145 6.06 -1.66 4.76
C ASN A 145 5.95 -2.36 3.38
N ASN A 146 5.42 -3.61 3.36
CA ASN A 146 5.04 -4.29 2.12
C ASN A 146 3.66 -3.83 1.63
N LEU A 147 2.87 -3.22 2.51
CA LEU A 147 1.66 -2.47 2.24
C LEU A 147 1.71 -1.15 3.03
N ASP A 148 1.17 -0.09 2.45
CA ASP A 148 0.91 1.18 3.13
C ASP A 148 -0.53 1.20 3.67
N PHE A 149 -1.49 0.72 2.87
CA PHE A 149 -2.91 0.74 3.24
C PHE A 149 -3.65 -0.53 2.82
N VAL A 150 -4.67 -0.85 3.60
CA VAL A 150 -5.65 -1.90 3.30
C VAL A 150 -7.05 -1.31 3.30
N VAL A 151 -7.89 -1.64 2.31
CA VAL A 151 -9.33 -1.38 2.35
C VAL A 151 -10.07 -2.71 2.32
N ASP A 152 -10.67 -3.08 3.43
CA ASP A 152 -11.38 -4.35 3.61
C ASP A 152 -12.61 -4.14 4.52
N PRO A 153 -13.69 -4.93 4.35
CA PRO A 153 -14.81 -4.94 5.30
C PRO A 153 -14.44 -5.45 6.69
N VAL A 154 -13.34 -6.13 6.84
CA VAL A 154 -12.87 -6.65 8.14
C VAL A 154 -11.62 -5.89 8.56
N ILE A 155 -11.70 -5.25 9.72
CA ILE A 155 -10.54 -4.59 10.34
C ILE A 155 -9.52 -5.66 10.71
N PRO A 156 -8.23 -5.49 10.37
CA PRO A 156 -7.18 -6.37 10.83
C PRO A 156 -7.10 -6.41 12.37
N ASP A 157 -7.04 -7.61 12.94
CA ASP A 157 -7.01 -7.81 14.39
C ASP A 157 -5.60 -7.59 14.94
N SER A 158 -5.27 -6.36 15.29
CA SER A 158 -4.00 -5.95 15.90
C SER A 158 -4.10 -4.56 16.52
N ASP A 159 -3.54 -4.41 17.73
CA ASP A 159 -3.43 -3.11 18.41
C ASP A 159 -2.47 -2.14 17.71
N GLU A 160 -1.66 -2.61 16.76
CA GLU A 160 -0.72 -1.78 15.97
C GLU A 160 -1.35 -1.19 14.72
N ILE A 161 -2.62 -1.52 14.43
CA ILE A 161 -3.34 -1.06 13.25
C ILE A 161 -4.36 -0.01 13.63
N ASN A 162 -4.33 1.11 12.92
CA ASN A 162 -5.38 2.10 12.92
C ASN A 162 -6.36 1.84 11.78
N SER A 163 -7.62 2.19 12.00
CA SER A 163 -8.67 2.01 10.99
C SER A 163 -9.65 3.16 11.00
N TYR A 164 -10.13 3.52 9.81
CA TYR A 164 -11.13 4.56 9.59
C TYR A 164 -12.21 4.04 8.65
N LYS A 165 -13.51 4.20 9.01
CA LYS A 165 -14.61 3.80 8.14
C LYS A 165 -14.72 4.77 6.96
N VAL A 166 -14.46 4.27 5.74
CA VAL A 166 -14.47 5.08 4.51
C VAL A 166 -15.77 4.98 3.72
N PHE A 167 -16.49 3.87 3.85
CA PHE A 167 -17.67 3.63 3.05
C PHE A 167 -18.61 2.61 3.72
N GLN A 168 -19.89 2.72 3.42
CA GLN A 168 -20.93 1.77 3.80
C GLN A 168 -21.83 1.49 2.62
N ASP A 169 -22.20 0.22 2.43
CA ASP A 169 -23.07 -0.24 1.36
C ASP A 169 -24.05 -1.30 1.91
N TYR A 170 -25.00 -1.70 1.12
CA TYR A 170 -25.94 -2.77 1.48
C TYR A 170 -26.05 -3.79 0.33
N PHE A 171 -26.48 -4.98 0.68
CA PHE A 171 -26.63 -6.07 -0.29
C PHE A 171 -27.96 -6.00 -1.03
N VAL A 172 -27.90 -6.31 -2.31
CA VAL A 172 -29.05 -6.48 -3.20
C VAL A 172 -28.88 -7.76 -4.01
N VAL A 173 -29.96 -8.22 -4.64
CA VAL A 173 -29.92 -9.32 -5.61
C VAL A 173 -29.95 -8.73 -7.01
N ILE A 174 -28.85 -8.87 -7.70
CA ILE A 174 -28.66 -8.37 -9.06
C ILE A 174 -29.01 -9.45 -10.06
N HIS A 175 -29.72 -9.07 -11.10
CA HIS A 175 -30.23 -9.95 -12.13
C HIS A 175 -30.21 -9.25 -13.50
N ARG A 176 -30.47 -9.98 -14.60
CA ARG A 176 -30.60 -9.38 -15.93
C ARG A 176 -31.90 -8.60 -16.09
N GLU A 177 -31.96 -7.75 -17.11
CA GLU A 177 -33.20 -7.11 -17.53
C GLU A 177 -34.27 -8.17 -17.92
N GLY A 178 -35.52 -7.92 -17.50
CA GLY A 178 -36.63 -8.83 -17.76
C GLY A 178 -36.58 -10.18 -17.02
N HIS A 179 -35.73 -10.32 -16.00
CA HIS A 179 -35.67 -11.54 -15.19
C HIS A 179 -37.00 -11.79 -14.47
N PRO A 180 -37.47 -13.08 -14.38
CA PRO A 180 -38.75 -13.40 -13.74
C PRO A 180 -38.92 -12.90 -12.31
N ILE A 181 -37.81 -12.76 -11.53
CA ILE A 181 -37.83 -12.28 -10.15
C ILE A 181 -38.42 -10.86 -10.02
N GLN A 182 -38.27 -10.01 -11.03
CA GLN A 182 -38.82 -8.65 -11.05
C GLN A 182 -40.37 -8.61 -10.97
N LYS A 183 -41.02 -9.71 -11.37
CA LYS A 183 -42.51 -9.80 -11.42
C LYS A 183 -43.11 -10.25 -10.10
N ILE A 184 -42.27 -10.67 -9.14
CA ILE A 184 -42.73 -11.16 -7.83
C ILE A 184 -43.01 -9.93 -6.95
N LYS A 185 -44.31 -9.67 -6.66
CA LYS A 185 -44.75 -8.47 -5.92
C LYS A 185 -44.33 -8.44 -4.46
N ASN A 186 -44.27 -9.62 -3.81
CA ASN A 186 -43.89 -9.77 -2.41
C ASN A 186 -42.83 -10.87 -2.37
N LEU A 187 -41.61 -10.48 -2.75
CA LEU A 187 -40.49 -11.42 -2.80
C LEU A 187 -40.23 -11.99 -1.40
N THR A 188 -40.26 -13.31 -1.27
CA THR A 188 -39.90 -14.03 -0.04
C THR A 188 -38.47 -14.53 -0.09
N VAL A 189 -37.93 -14.93 1.06
CA VAL A 189 -36.62 -15.57 1.12
C VAL A 189 -36.59 -16.86 0.30
N ASP A 190 -37.67 -17.67 0.33
CA ASP A 190 -37.77 -18.90 -0.44
C ASP A 190 -37.81 -18.66 -1.96
N ASP A 191 -38.52 -17.61 -2.42
CA ASP A 191 -38.54 -17.20 -3.83
C ASP A 191 -37.13 -16.80 -4.29
N LEU A 192 -36.40 -16.07 -3.43
CA LEU A 192 -35.03 -15.67 -3.69
C LEU A 192 -34.10 -16.88 -3.75
N LEU A 193 -34.20 -17.79 -2.78
CA LEU A 193 -33.34 -18.98 -2.69
C LEU A 193 -33.64 -20.04 -3.73
N SER A 194 -34.80 -19.98 -4.41
CA SER A 194 -35.12 -20.79 -5.57
C SER A 194 -34.29 -20.47 -6.81
N GLN A 195 -33.57 -19.32 -6.80
CA GLN A 195 -32.74 -18.89 -7.91
C GLN A 195 -31.38 -19.61 -7.92
N LYS A 196 -30.74 -19.62 -9.09
CA LYS A 196 -29.34 -20.06 -9.22
C LYS A 196 -28.39 -18.88 -9.01
N PHE A 197 -27.40 -19.04 -8.14
CA PHE A 197 -26.51 -17.96 -7.77
C PHE A 197 -25.13 -18.05 -8.41
N ILE A 198 -24.59 -16.89 -8.77
CA ILE A 198 -23.17 -16.69 -8.97
C ILE A 198 -22.55 -16.29 -7.62
N ASN A 199 -21.47 -16.95 -7.24
CA ASN A 199 -20.67 -16.57 -6.08
C ASN A 199 -19.29 -16.09 -6.53
N VAL A 200 -19.00 -14.82 -6.29
CA VAL A 200 -17.67 -14.25 -6.57
C VAL A 200 -16.84 -14.31 -5.31
N SER A 201 -15.72 -15.00 -5.38
CA SER A 201 -14.78 -15.12 -4.25
C SER A 201 -13.42 -15.59 -4.73
N ASN A 202 -12.36 -14.91 -4.30
CA ASN A 202 -10.97 -15.34 -4.49
C ASN A 202 -10.57 -16.51 -3.57
N ARG A 203 -11.44 -16.93 -2.67
CA ARG A 203 -11.22 -18.07 -1.76
C ARG A 203 -11.77 -19.35 -2.39
N ARG A 204 -10.98 -20.42 -2.39
CA ARG A 204 -11.45 -21.74 -2.84
C ARG A 204 -12.49 -22.34 -1.89
N LYS A 205 -12.41 -22.03 -0.60
CA LYS A 205 -13.30 -22.50 0.48
C LYS A 205 -13.66 -21.33 1.39
N GLY A 206 -14.78 -21.48 2.08
CA GLY A 206 -15.30 -20.48 3.02
C GLY A 206 -16.63 -19.90 2.55
N LEU A 207 -17.39 -19.44 3.52
CA LEU A 207 -18.69 -18.81 3.30
C LEU A 207 -18.50 -17.32 3.01
N HIS A 208 -19.33 -16.80 2.13
CA HIS A 208 -19.49 -15.37 1.97
C HIS A 208 -20.21 -14.80 3.20
N MET A 209 -20.05 -13.52 3.51
CA MET A 209 -20.74 -12.90 4.65
C MET A 209 -22.26 -13.11 4.59
N VAL A 210 -22.83 -12.99 3.40
CA VAL A 210 -24.26 -13.29 3.15
C VAL A 210 -24.61 -14.73 3.49
N ASP A 211 -23.75 -15.71 3.17
CA ASP A 211 -24.00 -17.12 3.48
C ASP A 211 -24.02 -17.36 5.00
N LEU A 212 -23.13 -16.69 5.74
CA LEU A 212 -23.11 -16.77 7.20
C LEU A 212 -24.42 -16.26 7.82
N GLU A 213 -24.97 -15.16 7.30
CA GLU A 213 -26.24 -14.63 7.76
C GLU A 213 -27.43 -15.54 7.38
N LEU A 214 -27.45 -16.08 6.16
CA LEU A 214 -28.48 -17.03 5.74
C LEU A 214 -28.43 -18.33 6.54
N GLU A 215 -27.25 -18.83 6.87
CA GLU A 215 -27.11 -20.05 7.68
C GLU A 215 -27.66 -19.90 9.11
N LYS A 216 -27.66 -18.69 9.70
CA LYS A 216 -28.29 -18.43 11.00
C LYS A 216 -29.79 -18.73 10.99
N THR A 217 -30.42 -18.59 9.84
CA THR A 217 -31.86 -18.89 9.63
C THR A 217 -32.11 -20.22 8.93
N GLY A 218 -31.07 -21.07 8.78
CA GLY A 218 -31.15 -22.38 8.16
C GLY A 218 -31.23 -22.37 6.62
N HIS A 219 -30.96 -21.23 5.98
CA HIS A 219 -31.06 -21.05 4.54
C HIS A 219 -29.71 -21.21 3.85
N ARG A 220 -29.74 -21.68 2.58
CA ARG A 220 -28.54 -21.81 1.73
C ARG A 220 -28.87 -21.43 0.30
N ARG A 221 -27.92 -20.79 -0.37
CA ARG A 221 -28.00 -20.48 -1.80
C ARG A 221 -27.57 -21.68 -2.65
N ASP A 222 -28.26 -21.88 -3.77
CA ASP A 222 -27.82 -22.83 -4.79
C ASP A 222 -26.82 -22.17 -5.73
N ILE A 223 -25.53 -22.49 -5.57
CA ILE A 223 -24.44 -21.86 -6.31
C ILE A 223 -24.19 -22.60 -7.61
N ALA A 224 -24.64 -22.04 -8.73
CA ALA A 224 -24.41 -22.55 -10.06
C ALA A 224 -23.02 -22.27 -10.61
N LEU A 225 -22.44 -21.11 -10.22
CA LEU A 225 -21.10 -20.70 -10.64
C LEU A 225 -20.32 -20.09 -9.47
N ARG A 226 -19.06 -20.46 -9.37
CA ARG A 226 -18.08 -19.78 -8.52
C ARG A 226 -16.98 -19.21 -9.39
N CYS A 227 -16.75 -17.89 -9.34
CA CYS A 227 -15.68 -17.21 -10.06
C CYS A 227 -14.86 -16.33 -9.09
N GLN A 228 -13.70 -15.84 -9.54
CA GLN A 228 -12.76 -15.13 -8.68
C GLN A 228 -12.91 -13.60 -8.73
N HIS A 229 -13.38 -13.06 -9.86
CA HIS A 229 -13.38 -11.63 -10.13
C HIS A 229 -14.79 -11.11 -10.39
N PHE A 230 -15.10 -9.98 -9.79
CA PHE A 230 -16.39 -9.30 -10.00
C PHE A 230 -16.55 -8.78 -11.43
N LEU A 231 -15.47 -8.55 -12.16
CA LEU A 231 -15.48 -8.04 -13.53
C LEU A 231 -16.31 -8.92 -14.49
N ILE A 232 -16.31 -10.26 -14.29
CA ILE A 232 -17.01 -11.18 -15.17
C ILE A 232 -18.50 -11.35 -14.82
N ALA A 233 -18.91 -11.01 -13.59
CA ALA A 233 -20.26 -11.23 -13.11
C ALA A 233 -21.34 -10.50 -13.93
N PRO A 234 -21.16 -9.20 -14.31
CA PRO A 234 -22.11 -8.48 -15.16
C PRO A 234 -22.39 -9.16 -16.49
N GLU A 235 -21.36 -9.68 -17.15
CA GLU A 235 -21.51 -10.35 -18.46
C GLU A 235 -22.33 -11.65 -18.33
N ILE A 236 -22.05 -12.44 -17.29
CA ILE A 236 -22.80 -13.68 -17.06
C ILE A 236 -24.25 -13.39 -16.68
N ILE A 237 -24.49 -12.36 -15.87
CA ILE A 237 -25.84 -11.94 -15.47
C ILE A 237 -26.66 -11.54 -16.69
N ARG A 238 -26.10 -10.77 -17.63
CA ARG A 238 -26.82 -10.32 -18.83
C ARG A 238 -27.27 -11.48 -19.72
N GLU A 239 -26.53 -12.57 -19.74
CA GLU A 239 -26.73 -13.70 -20.64
C GLU A 239 -27.52 -14.87 -20.00
N THR A 240 -27.80 -14.84 -18.69
CA THR A 240 -28.38 -15.95 -17.96
C THR A 240 -29.44 -15.54 -16.96
N ASP A 241 -30.22 -16.55 -16.46
CA ASP A 241 -31.11 -16.34 -15.31
C ASP A 241 -30.40 -16.56 -13.95
N ALA A 242 -29.08 -16.60 -13.93
CA ALA A 242 -28.34 -16.61 -12.67
C ALA A 242 -28.36 -15.22 -12.02
N VAL A 243 -28.42 -15.18 -10.70
CA VAL A 243 -28.42 -13.96 -9.92
C VAL A 243 -27.17 -13.87 -9.04
N ILE A 244 -26.80 -12.66 -8.60
CA ILE A 244 -25.72 -12.47 -7.65
C ILE A 244 -26.20 -11.62 -6.48
N MET A 245 -25.82 -12.01 -5.26
CA MET A 245 -25.89 -11.12 -4.11
C MET A 245 -24.59 -10.32 -4.04
N ALA A 246 -24.67 -9.04 -4.31
CA ALA A 246 -23.57 -8.08 -4.25
C ALA A 246 -24.06 -6.75 -3.72
N THR A 247 -23.17 -5.78 -3.63
CA THR A 247 -23.51 -4.47 -3.09
C THR A 247 -24.33 -3.63 -4.08
N HIS A 248 -25.19 -2.79 -3.56
CA HIS A 248 -26.03 -1.89 -4.35
C HIS A 248 -25.19 -0.96 -5.26
N SER A 249 -24.07 -0.45 -4.76
CA SER A 249 -23.17 0.37 -5.58
C SER A 249 -22.59 -0.39 -6.77
N PHE A 250 -22.32 -1.71 -6.61
CA PHE A 250 -21.88 -2.55 -7.72
C PHE A 250 -22.96 -2.70 -8.79
N ALA A 251 -24.24 -2.87 -8.39
CA ALA A 251 -25.34 -2.90 -9.33
C ALA A 251 -25.42 -1.61 -10.14
N LYS A 252 -25.37 -0.47 -9.46
CA LYS A 252 -25.45 0.86 -10.11
C LYS A 252 -24.26 1.12 -11.05
N SER A 253 -23.04 0.81 -10.62
CA SER A 253 -21.83 1.06 -11.44
C SER A 253 -21.80 0.22 -12.73
N ASN A 254 -22.60 -0.86 -12.80
CA ASN A 254 -22.68 -1.73 -13.97
C ASN A 254 -24.02 -1.62 -14.73
N ASP A 255 -24.88 -0.67 -14.36
CA ASP A 255 -26.22 -0.48 -14.95
C ASP A 255 -27.05 -1.79 -14.95
N LEU A 256 -27.00 -2.53 -13.81
CA LEU A 256 -27.72 -3.78 -13.66
C LEU A 256 -28.95 -3.61 -12.79
N PRO A 257 -30.10 -4.16 -13.19
CA PRO A 257 -31.29 -4.20 -12.35
C PRO A 257 -31.09 -5.07 -11.12
N PHE A 258 -31.78 -4.71 -10.06
CA PHE A 258 -31.71 -5.44 -8.78
C PHE A 258 -33.07 -5.44 -8.07
N VAL A 259 -33.21 -6.36 -7.13
CA VAL A 259 -34.30 -6.39 -6.14
C VAL A 259 -33.71 -6.39 -4.74
N GLU A 260 -34.45 -5.82 -3.80
CA GLU A 260 -34.09 -5.83 -2.38
C GLU A 260 -34.14 -7.25 -1.83
N ILE A 261 -33.28 -7.54 -0.85
CA ILE A 261 -33.29 -8.84 -0.17
C ILE A 261 -34.41 -8.79 0.89
N PRO A 262 -35.33 -9.78 0.89
CA PRO A 262 -36.46 -9.82 1.82
C PRO A 262 -36.09 -10.22 3.25
N GLN A 263 -34.84 -10.06 3.64
CA GLN A 263 -34.28 -10.31 4.96
C GLN A 263 -33.30 -9.19 5.30
N GLU A 264 -33.37 -8.68 6.51
CA GLU A 264 -32.37 -7.72 6.98
C GLU A 264 -30.98 -8.38 7.05
N LEU A 265 -30.06 -7.81 6.31
CA LEU A 265 -28.64 -8.13 6.39
C LEU A 265 -27.88 -6.93 6.96
N PRO A 266 -26.84 -7.16 7.76
CA PRO A 266 -26.00 -6.06 8.23
C PRO A 266 -25.38 -5.34 7.01
N PRO A 267 -25.23 -4.01 7.09
CA PRO A 267 -24.59 -3.26 6.03
C PRO A 267 -23.14 -3.73 5.86
N MET A 268 -22.64 -3.61 4.63
CA MET A 268 -21.23 -3.83 4.32
C MET A 268 -20.45 -2.55 4.62
N GLU A 269 -19.72 -2.52 5.69
CA GLU A 269 -18.84 -1.41 6.03
C GLU A 269 -17.42 -1.67 5.52
N TYR A 270 -16.77 -0.65 4.97
CA TYR A 270 -15.39 -0.71 4.48
C TYR A 270 -14.50 0.19 5.32
N PHE A 271 -13.37 -0.34 5.73
CA PHE A 271 -12.40 0.34 6.57
C PHE A 271 -11.09 0.49 5.84
N LEU A 272 -10.54 1.70 5.87
CA LEU A 272 -9.16 1.99 5.51
C LEU A 272 -8.31 1.73 6.74
N SER A 273 -7.31 0.87 6.62
CA SER A 273 -6.44 0.47 7.73
C SER A 273 -4.97 0.69 7.36
N TRP A 274 -4.16 1.12 8.34
CA TRP A 274 -2.72 1.37 8.21
C TRP A 274 -2.00 1.08 9.52
N HIS A 275 -0.67 0.93 9.47
CA HIS A 275 0.13 0.69 10.67
C HIS A 275 0.37 1.99 11.45
N LYS A 276 0.37 1.92 12.79
CA LYS A 276 0.57 3.10 13.67
C LYS A 276 1.93 3.79 13.48
N SER A 277 2.97 3.06 13.05
CA SER A 277 4.29 3.66 12.79
C SER A 277 4.30 4.68 11.67
N ASP A 278 3.28 4.68 10.81
CA ASP A 278 3.18 5.60 9.68
C ASP A 278 2.50 6.93 10.04
N GLU A 279 2.06 7.05 11.30
CA GLU A 279 1.54 8.31 11.83
C GLU A 279 2.62 9.39 11.85
N GLY A 280 2.28 10.57 11.35
CA GLY A 280 3.21 11.69 11.23
C GLY A 280 4.09 11.66 9.97
N ASP A 281 4.02 10.63 9.13
CA ASP A 281 4.60 10.66 7.78
C ASP A 281 3.71 11.48 6.85
N GLY A 282 4.20 12.64 6.38
CA GLY A 282 3.40 13.57 5.56
C GLY A 282 2.90 12.96 4.24
N GLY A 283 3.66 12.05 3.64
CA GLY A 283 3.25 11.34 2.43
C GLY A 283 2.14 10.33 2.70
N HIS A 284 2.23 9.64 3.82
CA HIS A 284 1.22 8.69 4.26
C HIS A 284 -0.10 9.40 4.59
N GLU A 285 -0.04 10.52 5.33
CA GLU A 285 -1.20 11.36 5.62
C GLU A 285 -1.87 11.88 4.34
N TRP A 286 -1.09 12.39 3.40
CA TRP A 286 -1.59 12.86 2.12
C TRP A 286 -2.30 11.75 1.32
N MET A 287 -1.71 10.55 1.25
CA MET A 287 -2.30 9.42 0.56
C MET A 287 -3.57 8.92 1.25
N LYS A 288 -3.58 8.90 2.59
CA LYS A 288 -4.76 8.58 3.40
C LYS A 288 -5.94 9.52 3.05
N ASP A 289 -5.69 10.82 3.06
CA ASP A 289 -6.71 11.83 2.74
C ASP A 289 -7.19 11.68 1.28
N LEU A 290 -6.29 11.38 0.36
CA LEU A 290 -6.64 11.12 -1.03
C LEU A 290 -7.54 9.89 -1.18
N ILE A 291 -7.27 8.80 -0.46
CA ILE A 291 -8.11 7.59 -0.47
C ILE A 291 -9.49 7.93 0.09
N ILE A 292 -9.57 8.60 1.24
CA ILE A 292 -10.85 8.99 1.87
C ILE A 292 -11.67 9.83 0.89
N LYS A 293 -11.06 10.86 0.30
CA LYS A 293 -11.71 11.73 -0.69
C LYS A 293 -12.19 10.96 -1.93
N ALA A 294 -11.40 9.98 -2.40
CA ALA A 294 -11.81 9.15 -3.53
C ALA A 294 -13.08 8.33 -3.23
N PHE A 295 -13.24 7.85 -1.99
CA PHE A 295 -14.48 7.19 -1.57
C PHE A 295 -15.66 8.17 -1.53
N GLU A 296 -15.47 9.40 -1.04
CA GLU A 296 -16.51 10.44 -1.00
C GLU A 296 -16.95 10.84 -2.41
N ASP A 297 -16.01 11.06 -3.34
CA ASP A 297 -16.29 11.46 -4.72
C ASP A 297 -16.96 10.32 -5.52
N ALA A 298 -16.59 9.07 -5.24
CA ALA A 298 -17.23 7.91 -5.85
C ALA A 298 -18.67 7.64 -5.35
N GLN A 299 -19.17 8.37 -4.36
CA GLN A 299 -20.56 8.30 -3.88
C GLN A 299 -21.49 9.29 -4.59
N LYS A 300 -20.94 10.32 -5.26
CA LYS A 300 -21.68 11.32 -6.02
C LYS A 300 -22.08 10.80 -7.38
#